data_c5cba5b9459f91861edc8dcad1236045
#
_entry.id   c5cba5b9459f91861edc8dcad1236045
#
_cell.length_a   1.000
_cell.length_b   1.000
_cell.length_c   1.000
_cell.angle_alpha   90.00
_cell.angle_beta   90.00
_cell.angle_gamma   90.00
#
_symmetry.space_group_name_H-M   'P 1'
#
loop_
_entity.id
_entity.type
_entity.pdbx_description
1 polymer ?
#
loop_
_entity_poly.entity_id
_entity_poly.type
_entity_poly.pdbx_seq_one_letter_code
_entity_poly.pdbx_strand_id
1 'polypeptide(L)'
;MERQAVFFDLGWTLAAPRSGDWMLTQCFAQRFPRWRDDIPAAQMVQAQALANAWLDQQNINTLDRELACLTQAYRMLGDALPALSMTEADAQTIARDRVEHVQENFTLLPGTREALETLRGQGMRLGIISDTWPSVHKQLEVYGILPLLDSLTFSYALGVRKPDERMYRHALAQMGLPGQQCWFVDDLPGNLLGAQALGMRGIQAVAAPGSVEDGRFPAARTPQRMVDIIQGHGDDTDWSRFRVQLTEADLPAMMALQADMAAALPNPRWYFTSSQEEFAGEVAAGRVQGIRVHGELAAFAIAAPGGGEGSYAAILGRDEPHSLDFQDVMVSPAYRRRGIHSHFLALFEQQARAQQLTAMYATVDPDNLPSLRSFEKAGWKRLTVRSAYAGRIRAYYRKAL
;
A
#
# COMPACT_ATOMS: atom_id res chain seq x y z
N MET A 1 -26.94 2.48 -5.94
CA MET A 1 -25.58 2.40 -5.39
C MET A 1 -25.35 3.65 -4.54
N GLU A 2 -24.86 3.51 -3.31
CA GLU A 2 -24.44 4.67 -2.52
C GLU A 2 -23.34 5.43 -3.28
N ARG A 3 -23.47 6.76 -3.30
CA ARG A 3 -22.45 7.62 -3.92
C ARG A 3 -21.13 7.42 -3.18
N GLN A 4 -20.06 7.19 -3.90
CA GLN A 4 -18.70 7.05 -3.37
C GLN A 4 -17.77 8.04 -4.06
N ALA A 5 -16.71 8.44 -3.36
CA ALA A 5 -15.68 9.31 -3.93
C ALA A 5 -14.29 8.74 -3.72
N VAL A 6 -13.38 9.13 -4.61
CA VAL A 6 -11.95 8.87 -4.48
C VAL A 6 -11.22 10.18 -4.54
N PHE A 7 -10.44 10.48 -3.52
CA PHE A 7 -9.51 11.59 -3.50
C PHE A 7 -8.10 11.09 -3.75
N PHE A 8 -7.33 11.88 -4.45
CA PHE A 8 -5.93 11.57 -4.76
C PHE A 8 -5.03 12.70 -4.32
N ASP A 9 -3.87 12.37 -3.78
CA ASP A 9 -2.74 13.27 -3.88
C ASP A 9 -2.27 13.35 -5.33
N LEU A 10 -1.42 14.33 -5.63
CA LEU A 10 -0.92 14.53 -7.00
C LEU A 10 0.50 13.98 -7.15
N GLY A 11 1.43 14.41 -6.28
CA GLY A 11 2.84 14.03 -6.38
C GLY A 11 3.10 12.56 -6.07
N TRP A 12 3.82 11.84 -6.93
CA TRP A 12 4.11 10.41 -6.80
C TRP A 12 2.88 9.50 -6.62
N THR A 13 1.69 10.09 -6.77
CA THR A 13 0.40 9.39 -6.73
C THR A 13 -0.25 9.35 -8.12
N LEU A 14 -0.45 10.52 -8.75
CA LEU A 14 -0.97 10.64 -10.11
C LEU A 14 0.05 11.20 -11.10
N ALA A 15 1.02 11.98 -10.62
CA ALA A 15 2.03 12.65 -11.43
C ALA A 15 3.41 12.56 -10.79
N ALA A 16 4.44 12.70 -11.61
CA ALA A 16 5.84 12.66 -11.18
C ALA A 16 6.68 13.68 -11.96
N PRO A 17 7.82 14.12 -11.41
CA PRO A 17 8.79 14.90 -12.16
C PRO A 17 9.47 14.00 -13.21
N ARG A 18 9.60 14.50 -14.44
CA ARG A 18 10.27 13.77 -15.55
C ARG A 18 11.74 13.46 -15.24
N SER A 19 12.39 14.33 -14.49
CA SER A 19 13.77 14.15 -14.03
C SER A 19 13.94 13.12 -12.90
N GLY A 20 12.84 12.71 -12.26
CA GLY A 20 12.84 11.92 -11.03
C GLY A 20 13.00 12.77 -9.77
N ASP A 21 13.10 14.10 -9.89
CA ASP A 21 13.31 15.03 -8.78
C ASP A 21 12.49 16.32 -8.98
N TRP A 22 11.82 16.78 -7.94
CA TRP A 22 10.95 17.97 -8.01
C TRP A 22 11.70 19.29 -8.18
N MET A 23 12.96 19.38 -7.75
CA MET A 23 13.79 20.58 -7.88
C MET A 23 14.74 20.52 -9.08
N LEU A 24 15.30 19.34 -9.37
CA LEU A 24 16.29 19.18 -10.44
C LEU A 24 15.59 18.98 -11.79
N THR A 25 14.96 20.04 -12.29
CA THR A 25 14.22 20.05 -13.57
C THR A 25 15.13 19.79 -14.77
N GLN A 26 14.53 19.61 -15.94
CA GLN A 26 15.29 19.48 -17.17
C GLN A 26 16.11 20.77 -17.46
N CYS A 27 15.54 21.94 -17.19
CA CYS A 27 16.24 23.24 -17.32
C CYS A 27 17.45 23.32 -16.40
N PHE A 28 17.32 22.84 -15.13
CA PHE A 28 18.46 22.74 -14.21
C PHE A 28 19.58 21.87 -14.80
N ALA A 29 19.24 20.68 -15.31
CA ALA A 29 20.21 19.75 -15.87
C ALA A 29 20.90 20.30 -17.13
N GLN A 30 20.17 21.04 -17.98
CA GLN A 30 20.74 21.72 -19.16
C GLN A 30 21.69 22.85 -18.77
N ARG A 31 21.35 23.57 -17.70
CA ARG A 31 22.14 24.70 -17.22
C ARG A 31 23.44 24.26 -16.55
N PHE A 32 23.39 23.11 -15.86
CA PHE A 32 24.50 22.52 -15.11
C PHE A 32 24.76 21.07 -15.57
N PRO A 33 25.24 20.86 -16.82
CA PRO A 33 25.27 19.50 -17.40
C PRO A 33 26.21 18.53 -16.67
N ARG A 34 27.18 19.05 -15.92
CA ARG A 34 28.14 18.25 -15.15
C ARG A 34 27.81 18.11 -13.67
N TRP A 35 26.63 18.54 -13.24
CA TRP A 35 26.31 18.57 -11.81
C TRP A 35 26.44 17.20 -11.12
N ARG A 36 26.16 16.10 -11.86
CA ARG A 36 26.32 14.74 -11.32
C ARG A 36 27.76 14.31 -11.13
N ASP A 37 28.67 14.87 -11.93
CA ASP A 37 30.11 14.57 -11.87
C ASP A 37 30.81 15.46 -10.83
N ASP A 38 30.38 16.72 -10.76
CA ASP A 38 31.05 17.76 -9.96
C ASP A 38 30.52 17.82 -8.51
N ILE A 39 29.32 17.26 -8.22
CA ILE A 39 28.68 17.32 -6.90
C ILE A 39 28.39 15.92 -6.37
N PRO A 40 28.96 15.55 -5.20
CA PRO A 40 28.60 14.31 -4.52
C PRO A 40 27.11 14.25 -4.20
N ALA A 41 26.45 13.10 -4.43
CA ALA A 41 25.02 12.92 -4.23
C ALA A 41 24.55 13.32 -2.81
N ALA A 42 25.36 13.02 -1.78
CA ALA A 42 25.03 13.39 -0.40
C ALA A 42 24.96 14.91 -0.19
N GLN A 43 25.86 15.68 -0.85
CA GLN A 43 25.86 17.15 -0.77
C GLN A 43 24.64 17.73 -1.48
N MET A 44 24.26 17.18 -2.64
CA MET A 44 23.05 17.58 -3.36
C MET A 44 21.80 17.35 -2.49
N VAL A 45 21.66 16.15 -1.89
CA VAL A 45 20.53 15.83 -1.00
C VAL A 45 20.46 16.79 0.18
N GLN A 46 21.61 17.12 0.79
CA GLN A 46 21.65 18.06 1.91
C GLN A 46 21.26 19.49 1.50
N ALA A 47 21.75 19.96 0.37
CA ALA A 47 21.43 21.28 -0.16
C ALA A 47 19.93 21.40 -0.53
N GLN A 48 19.39 20.38 -1.18
CA GLN A 48 17.93 20.31 -1.46
C GLN A 48 17.09 20.27 -0.18
N ALA A 49 17.53 19.53 0.84
CA ALA A 49 16.82 19.48 2.13
C ALA A 49 16.74 20.86 2.79
N LEU A 50 17.82 21.66 2.75
CA LEU A 50 17.84 23.03 3.27
C LEU A 50 16.89 23.94 2.49
N ALA A 51 16.93 23.90 1.15
CA ALA A 51 16.07 24.71 0.31
C ALA A 51 14.58 24.34 0.49
N ASN A 52 14.26 23.04 0.55
CA ASN A 52 12.90 22.55 0.78
C ASN A 52 12.39 22.94 2.18
N ALA A 53 13.20 22.77 3.22
CA ALA A 53 12.83 23.16 4.58
C ALA A 53 12.53 24.69 4.70
N TRP A 54 13.24 25.51 3.93
CA TRP A 54 12.95 26.93 3.83
C TRP A 54 11.64 27.20 3.07
N LEU A 55 11.41 26.52 1.92
CA LEU A 55 10.17 26.62 1.14
C LEU A 55 8.94 26.24 1.97
N ASP A 56 9.06 25.20 2.80
CA ASP A 56 7.97 24.71 3.65
C ASP A 56 7.49 25.73 4.69
N GLN A 57 8.33 26.69 5.03
CA GLN A 57 8.00 27.79 5.96
C GLN A 57 7.37 29.00 5.25
N GLN A 58 7.35 29.00 3.90
CA GLN A 58 6.85 30.14 3.15
C GLN A 58 5.33 30.05 2.93
N ASN A 59 4.65 31.18 3.06
CA ASN A 59 3.25 31.30 2.62
C ASN A 59 3.23 31.60 1.11
N ILE A 60 3.09 30.57 0.28
CA ILE A 60 3.10 30.66 -1.19
C ILE A 60 1.67 30.53 -1.69
N ASN A 61 0.96 31.65 -1.82
CA ASN A 61 -0.46 31.70 -2.18
C ASN A 61 -0.77 32.42 -3.51
N THR A 62 0.25 32.94 -4.19
CA THR A 62 0.14 33.54 -5.54
C THR A 62 1.26 33.03 -6.44
N LEU A 63 1.07 33.08 -7.76
CA LEU A 63 2.10 32.70 -8.74
C LEU A 63 3.38 33.56 -8.61
N ASP A 64 3.24 34.86 -8.39
CA ASP A 64 4.40 35.74 -8.19
C ASP A 64 5.19 35.36 -6.93
N ARG A 65 4.48 35.03 -5.85
CA ARG A 65 5.12 34.56 -4.63
C ARG A 65 5.78 33.19 -4.81
N GLU A 66 5.15 32.29 -5.56
CA GLU A 66 5.72 30.99 -5.93
C GLU A 66 7.04 31.17 -6.70
N LEU A 67 7.04 32.02 -7.73
CA LEU A 67 8.22 32.31 -8.53
C LEU A 67 9.34 32.92 -7.68
N ALA A 68 9.03 33.90 -6.84
CA ALA A 68 10.01 34.52 -5.95
C ALA A 68 10.61 33.51 -4.94
N CYS A 69 9.78 32.68 -4.34
CA CYS A 69 10.25 31.67 -3.38
C CYS A 69 11.07 30.58 -4.07
N LEU A 70 10.67 30.10 -5.24
CA LEU A 70 11.46 29.15 -6.04
C LEU A 70 12.82 29.73 -6.44
N THR A 71 12.84 30.98 -6.90
CA THR A 71 14.10 31.68 -7.21
C THR A 71 15.04 31.69 -6.01
N GLN A 72 14.52 32.05 -4.83
CA GLN A 72 15.30 32.06 -3.59
C GLN A 72 15.78 30.65 -3.20
N ALA A 73 14.95 29.62 -3.37
CA ALA A 73 15.33 28.23 -3.10
C ALA A 73 16.46 27.74 -4.01
N TYR A 74 16.43 28.10 -5.30
CA TYR A 74 17.54 27.79 -6.21
C TYR A 74 18.81 28.58 -5.87
N ARG A 75 18.69 29.82 -5.42
CA ARG A 75 19.87 30.57 -4.90
C ARG A 75 20.48 29.83 -3.71
N MET A 76 19.67 29.44 -2.73
CA MET A 76 20.14 28.69 -1.56
C MET A 76 20.84 27.37 -1.98
N LEU A 77 20.31 26.72 -3.01
CA LEU A 77 20.94 25.52 -3.59
C LEU A 77 22.32 25.86 -4.18
N GLY A 78 22.43 26.97 -4.94
CA GLY A 78 23.69 27.44 -5.51
C GLY A 78 24.71 27.86 -4.44
N ASP A 79 24.27 28.58 -3.40
CA ASP A 79 25.12 28.99 -2.28
C ASP A 79 25.67 27.77 -1.49
N ALA A 80 24.83 26.72 -1.32
CA ALA A 80 25.23 25.48 -0.68
C ALA A 80 26.15 24.60 -1.56
N LEU A 81 26.13 24.82 -2.87
CA LEU A 81 26.86 24.02 -3.87
C LEU A 81 27.71 24.93 -4.79
N PRO A 82 28.82 25.52 -4.29
CA PRO A 82 29.63 26.48 -5.07
C PRO A 82 30.17 25.94 -6.41
N ALA A 83 30.30 24.61 -6.55
CA ALA A 83 30.70 23.99 -7.80
C ALA A 83 29.71 24.25 -8.96
N LEU A 84 28.45 24.58 -8.66
CA LEU A 84 27.48 24.97 -9.70
C LEU A 84 27.81 26.35 -10.29
N SER A 85 28.49 27.23 -9.55
CA SER A 85 28.67 28.63 -9.94
C SER A 85 27.35 29.30 -10.38
N MET A 86 26.27 28.96 -9.68
CA MET A 86 24.91 29.40 -10.02
C MET A 86 24.75 30.91 -9.83
N THR A 87 24.34 31.59 -10.85
CA THR A 87 24.06 33.04 -10.81
C THR A 87 22.59 33.28 -10.40
N GLU A 88 22.27 34.53 -10.02
CA GLU A 88 20.88 35.00 -9.82
C GLU A 88 20.01 34.74 -11.06
N ALA A 89 20.57 35.03 -12.25
CA ALA A 89 19.87 34.82 -13.52
C ALA A 89 19.59 33.34 -13.80
N ASP A 90 20.46 32.44 -13.36
CA ASP A 90 20.25 31.00 -13.47
C ASP A 90 19.09 30.55 -12.56
N ALA A 91 19.10 30.99 -11.31
CA ALA A 91 18.04 30.69 -10.35
C ALA A 91 16.66 31.17 -10.84
N GLN A 92 16.58 32.41 -11.35
CA GLN A 92 15.37 32.98 -11.93
C GLN A 92 14.90 32.19 -13.17
N THR A 93 15.82 31.79 -14.05
CA THR A 93 15.50 31.03 -15.25
C THR A 93 14.92 29.67 -14.91
N ILE A 94 15.53 28.93 -13.98
CA ILE A 94 15.08 27.61 -13.57
C ILE A 94 13.74 27.69 -12.85
N ALA A 95 13.56 28.68 -11.96
CA ALA A 95 12.31 28.89 -11.24
C ALA A 95 11.15 29.17 -12.21
N ARG A 96 11.39 30.05 -13.20
CA ARG A 96 10.39 30.40 -14.24
C ARG A 96 10.06 29.18 -15.12
N ASP A 97 11.07 28.45 -15.58
CA ASP A 97 10.89 27.24 -16.38
C ASP A 97 9.99 26.23 -15.65
N ARG A 98 10.23 26.01 -14.36
CA ARG A 98 9.45 25.08 -13.55
C ARG A 98 7.96 25.45 -13.48
N VAL A 99 7.64 26.75 -13.43
CA VAL A 99 6.26 27.25 -13.33
C VAL A 99 5.59 27.34 -14.72
N GLU A 100 6.34 27.71 -15.74
CA GLU A 100 5.80 28.00 -17.08
C GLU A 100 5.80 26.77 -18.00
N HIS A 101 6.83 25.91 -17.93
CA HIS A 101 7.01 24.75 -18.81
C HIS A 101 6.68 23.44 -18.10
N VAL A 102 5.45 23.37 -17.60
CA VAL A 102 4.96 22.23 -16.81
C VAL A 102 5.10 20.89 -17.54
N GLN A 103 4.78 20.84 -18.83
CA GLN A 103 4.80 19.62 -19.64
C GLN A 103 6.21 19.07 -19.89
N GLU A 104 7.24 19.92 -19.82
CA GLU A 104 8.65 19.53 -19.94
C GLU A 104 9.18 19.00 -18.60
N ASN A 105 8.66 19.49 -17.50
CA ASN A 105 9.16 19.19 -16.16
C ASN A 105 8.41 18.06 -15.46
N PHE A 106 7.09 17.94 -15.70
CA PHE A 106 6.23 17.00 -14.99
C PHE A 106 5.40 16.17 -15.95
N THR A 107 4.95 15.00 -15.52
CA THR A 107 4.11 14.11 -16.32
C THR A 107 3.14 13.34 -15.43
N LEU A 108 2.01 12.92 -15.99
CA LEU A 108 1.18 11.90 -15.34
C LEU A 108 1.94 10.57 -15.28
N LEU A 109 1.73 9.82 -14.21
CA LEU A 109 2.13 8.41 -14.15
C LEU A 109 1.38 7.63 -15.25
N PRO A 110 2.04 6.63 -15.87
CA PRO A 110 1.40 5.81 -16.91
C PRO A 110 0.09 5.17 -16.40
N GLY A 111 -0.98 5.28 -17.17
CA GLY A 111 -2.30 4.75 -16.82
C GLY A 111 -3.15 5.63 -15.90
N THR A 112 -2.68 6.83 -15.50
CA THR A 112 -3.45 7.73 -14.62
C THR A 112 -4.78 8.15 -15.24
N ARG A 113 -4.78 8.62 -16.49
CA ARG A 113 -6.01 9.06 -17.14
C ARG A 113 -7.02 7.94 -17.25
N GLU A 114 -6.60 6.77 -17.70
CA GLU A 114 -7.43 5.58 -17.86
C GLU A 114 -8.02 5.11 -16.51
N ALA A 115 -7.24 5.21 -15.45
CA ALA A 115 -7.70 4.88 -14.10
C ALA A 115 -8.80 5.85 -13.62
N LEU A 116 -8.61 7.17 -13.81
CA LEU A 116 -9.59 8.19 -13.44
C LEU A 116 -10.87 8.03 -14.28
N GLU A 117 -10.77 7.83 -15.58
CA GLU A 117 -11.91 7.59 -16.47
C GLU A 117 -12.67 6.33 -16.10
N THR A 118 -11.97 5.25 -15.73
CA THR A 118 -12.58 4.00 -15.26
C THR A 118 -13.40 4.21 -13.98
N LEU A 119 -12.85 4.88 -12.99
CA LEU A 119 -13.55 5.17 -11.73
C LEU A 119 -14.78 6.07 -11.98
N ARG A 120 -14.63 7.06 -12.83
CA ARG A 120 -15.74 7.95 -13.22
C ARG A 120 -16.84 7.19 -13.96
N GLY A 121 -16.47 6.30 -14.88
CA GLY A 121 -17.41 5.42 -15.60
C GLY A 121 -18.18 4.47 -14.67
N GLN A 122 -17.65 4.18 -13.49
CA GLN A 122 -18.31 3.43 -12.42
C GLN A 122 -19.21 4.29 -11.52
N GLY A 123 -19.34 5.58 -11.81
CA GLY A 123 -20.16 6.51 -11.05
C GLY A 123 -19.50 7.09 -9.80
N MET A 124 -18.19 6.93 -9.64
CA MET A 124 -17.44 7.54 -8.55
C MET A 124 -17.18 9.02 -8.82
N ARG A 125 -17.22 9.84 -7.79
CA ARG A 125 -16.77 11.22 -7.82
C ARG A 125 -15.28 11.28 -7.51
N LEU A 126 -14.56 12.16 -8.20
CA LEU A 126 -13.10 12.26 -8.09
C LEU A 126 -12.68 13.63 -7.57
N GLY A 127 -11.68 13.66 -6.69
CA GLY A 127 -11.13 14.90 -6.17
C GLY A 127 -9.63 14.82 -5.95
N ILE A 128 -9.01 15.98 -5.77
CA ILE A 128 -7.61 16.12 -5.39
C ILE A 128 -7.52 16.70 -3.97
N ILE A 129 -6.62 16.14 -3.15
CA ILE A 129 -6.17 16.72 -1.88
C ILE A 129 -4.64 16.75 -1.94
N SER A 130 -4.03 17.90 -2.20
CA SER A 130 -2.58 17.97 -2.44
C SER A 130 -1.90 19.13 -1.73
N ASP A 131 -0.71 18.85 -1.21
CA ASP A 131 0.21 19.86 -0.72
C ASP A 131 0.97 20.42 -1.93
N THR A 132 0.61 21.64 -2.33
CA THR A 132 1.07 22.20 -3.60
C THR A 132 1.00 23.73 -3.59
N TRP A 133 1.42 24.33 -4.69
CA TRP A 133 1.46 25.76 -4.93
C TRP A 133 0.54 26.18 -6.09
N PRO A 134 0.30 27.50 -6.31
CA PRO A 134 -0.66 27.99 -7.31
C PRO A 134 -0.48 27.47 -8.74
N SER A 135 0.75 27.16 -9.17
CA SER A 135 1.03 26.62 -10.51
C SER A 135 0.38 25.26 -10.80
N VAL A 136 -0.15 24.57 -9.76
CA VAL A 136 -0.85 23.30 -9.93
C VAL A 136 -2.04 23.37 -10.89
N HIS A 137 -2.74 24.50 -10.95
CA HIS A 137 -3.85 24.66 -11.90
C HIS A 137 -3.39 24.46 -13.34
N LYS A 138 -2.27 25.06 -13.72
CA LYS A 138 -1.66 24.88 -15.03
C LYS A 138 -1.25 23.41 -15.25
N GLN A 139 -0.76 22.73 -14.21
CA GLN A 139 -0.44 21.30 -14.30
C GLN A 139 -1.69 20.48 -14.64
N LEU A 140 -2.79 20.67 -13.92
CA LEU A 140 -4.04 19.94 -14.14
C LEU A 140 -4.65 20.21 -15.53
N GLU A 141 -4.53 21.43 -16.04
CA GLU A 141 -4.94 21.81 -17.39
C GLU A 141 -4.10 21.09 -18.45
N VAL A 142 -2.77 21.19 -18.34
CA VAL A 142 -1.81 20.51 -19.26
C VAL A 142 -2.00 18.99 -19.23
N TYR A 143 -2.25 18.40 -18.07
CA TYR A 143 -2.56 16.98 -17.96
C TYR A 143 -3.92 16.62 -18.57
N GLY A 144 -4.81 17.60 -18.75
CA GLY A 144 -6.17 17.42 -19.26
C GLY A 144 -7.07 16.57 -18.36
N ILE A 145 -6.73 16.44 -17.07
CA ILE A 145 -7.53 15.66 -16.11
C ILE A 145 -8.53 16.54 -15.33
N LEU A 146 -8.41 17.85 -15.41
CA LEU A 146 -9.29 18.79 -14.72
C LEU A 146 -10.79 18.52 -14.95
N PRO A 147 -11.26 18.19 -16.18
CA PRO A 147 -12.68 17.86 -16.41
C PRO A 147 -13.16 16.56 -15.75
N LEU A 148 -12.25 15.72 -15.28
CA LEU A 148 -12.58 14.47 -14.56
C LEU A 148 -12.80 14.69 -13.07
N LEU A 149 -12.45 15.86 -12.52
CA LEU A 149 -12.40 16.15 -11.11
C LEU A 149 -13.63 16.95 -10.64
N ASP A 150 -14.25 16.52 -9.57
CA ASP A 150 -15.42 17.15 -8.96
C ASP A 150 -15.03 18.09 -7.80
N SER A 151 -13.82 17.93 -7.22
CA SER A 151 -13.33 18.82 -6.16
C SER A 151 -11.81 18.96 -6.16
N LEU A 152 -11.35 20.13 -5.70
CA LEU A 152 -9.93 20.46 -5.59
C LEU A 152 -9.68 21.04 -4.19
N THR A 153 -8.74 20.44 -3.46
CA THR A 153 -8.31 20.90 -2.15
C THR A 153 -6.80 21.05 -2.15
N PHE A 154 -6.32 22.27 -2.04
CA PHE A 154 -4.89 22.60 -2.12
C PHE A 154 -4.41 23.31 -0.86
N SER A 155 -3.23 22.92 -0.38
CA SER A 155 -2.64 23.48 0.85
C SER A 155 -2.43 24.98 0.76
N TYR A 156 -1.99 25.51 -0.39
CA TYR A 156 -1.76 26.94 -0.57
C TYR A 156 -3.03 27.78 -0.40
N ALA A 157 -4.20 27.23 -0.75
CA ALA A 157 -5.48 27.93 -0.65
C ALA A 157 -6.04 27.92 0.77
N LEU A 158 -5.75 26.86 1.54
CA LEU A 158 -6.24 26.70 2.92
C LEU A 158 -5.23 27.20 3.97
N GLY A 159 -3.98 27.44 3.59
CA GLY A 159 -2.91 27.82 4.50
C GLY A 159 -2.50 26.71 5.47
N VAL A 160 -2.83 25.46 5.19
CA VAL A 160 -2.48 24.27 5.97
C VAL A 160 -2.12 23.12 5.05
N ARG A 161 -1.37 22.16 5.57
CA ARG A 161 -0.90 20.98 4.83
C ARG A 161 -1.41 19.69 5.47
N LYS A 162 -1.49 18.62 4.68
CA LYS A 162 -1.68 17.27 5.21
C LYS A 162 -0.57 16.95 6.22
N PRO A 163 -0.83 16.24 7.31
CA PRO A 163 -2.09 15.58 7.68
C PRO A 163 -3.09 16.43 8.48
N ASP A 164 -3.05 17.76 8.43
CA ASP A 164 -4.02 18.62 9.13
C ASP A 164 -5.45 18.28 8.71
N GLU A 165 -6.35 18.03 9.67
CA GLU A 165 -7.72 17.58 9.41
C GLU A 165 -8.53 18.56 8.55
N ARG A 166 -8.19 19.84 8.53
CA ARG A 166 -8.86 20.87 7.74
C ARG A 166 -8.78 20.60 6.24
N MET A 167 -7.67 19.97 5.77
CA MET A 167 -7.54 19.54 4.38
C MET A 167 -8.60 18.52 4.00
N TYR A 168 -8.77 17.50 4.80
CA TYR A 168 -9.73 16.41 4.53
C TYR A 168 -11.17 16.85 4.75
N ARG A 169 -11.46 17.60 5.82
CA ARG A 169 -12.81 18.16 6.09
C ARG A 169 -13.28 19.06 4.95
N HIS A 170 -12.39 19.90 4.41
CA HIS A 170 -12.72 20.74 3.25
C HIS A 170 -13.08 19.89 2.02
N ALA A 171 -12.28 18.88 1.71
CA ALA A 171 -12.53 17.99 0.59
C ALA A 171 -13.86 17.20 0.74
N LEU A 172 -14.12 16.64 1.93
CA LEU A 172 -15.36 15.94 2.24
C LEU A 172 -16.58 16.86 2.13
N ALA A 173 -16.47 18.11 2.59
CA ALA A 173 -17.53 19.10 2.48
C ALA A 173 -17.86 19.46 1.03
N GLN A 174 -16.84 19.64 0.17
CA GLN A 174 -17.05 19.86 -1.28
C GLN A 174 -17.76 18.67 -1.95
N MET A 175 -17.46 17.44 -1.54
CA MET A 175 -18.14 16.24 -2.06
C MET A 175 -19.51 16.03 -1.45
N GLY A 176 -19.80 16.57 -0.26
CA GLY A 176 -21.03 16.32 0.48
C GLY A 176 -21.16 14.84 0.87
N LEU A 177 -20.05 14.19 1.20
CA LEU A 177 -19.98 12.77 1.56
C LEU A 177 -19.26 12.56 2.91
N PRO A 178 -19.70 11.60 3.72
CA PRO A 178 -18.98 11.21 4.92
C PRO A 178 -17.72 10.42 4.56
N GLY A 179 -16.69 10.45 5.42
CA GLY A 179 -15.41 9.80 5.15
C GLY A 179 -15.54 8.30 4.84
N GLN A 180 -16.46 7.58 5.48
CA GLN A 180 -16.69 6.14 5.28
C GLN A 180 -17.09 5.77 3.84
N GLN A 181 -17.58 6.72 3.06
CA GLN A 181 -17.92 6.56 1.64
C GLN A 181 -16.78 7.00 0.71
N CYS A 182 -15.64 7.41 1.26
CA CYS A 182 -14.53 7.99 0.52
C CYS A 182 -13.26 7.17 0.65
N TRP A 183 -12.50 7.13 -0.45
CA TRP A 183 -11.11 6.67 -0.48
C TRP A 183 -10.16 7.87 -0.54
N PHE A 184 -8.98 7.71 0.01
CA PHE A 184 -7.87 8.64 -0.21
C PHE A 184 -6.62 7.86 -0.62
N VAL A 185 -5.99 8.29 -1.71
CA VAL A 185 -4.77 7.70 -2.27
C VAL A 185 -3.64 8.70 -2.13
N ASP A 186 -2.57 8.32 -1.46
CA ASP A 186 -1.43 9.19 -1.16
C ASP A 186 -0.16 8.35 -1.01
N ASP A 187 1.01 8.85 -1.35
CA ASP A 187 2.27 8.14 -1.19
C ASP A 187 2.80 8.14 0.25
N LEU A 188 2.37 9.10 1.08
CA LEU A 188 2.82 9.29 2.45
C LEU A 188 1.84 8.66 3.47
N PRO A 189 2.28 7.64 4.23
CA PRO A 189 1.43 7.00 5.25
C PRO A 189 0.87 7.95 6.31
N GLY A 190 1.62 9.00 6.67
CA GLY A 190 1.15 10.03 7.61
C GLY A 190 -0.11 10.76 7.13
N ASN A 191 -0.20 11.04 5.83
CA ASN A 191 -1.37 11.66 5.22
C ASN A 191 -2.58 10.71 5.22
N LEU A 192 -2.33 9.42 4.95
CA LEU A 192 -3.37 8.39 4.99
C LEU A 192 -3.93 8.19 6.40
N LEU A 193 -3.10 8.29 7.44
CA LEU A 193 -3.55 8.25 8.84
C LEU A 193 -4.44 9.45 9.18
N GLY A 194 -4.08 10.66 8.71
CA GLY A 194 -4.92 11.85 8.88
C GLY A 194 -6.31 11.68 8.24
N ALA A 195 -6.37 11.12 7.03
CA ALA A 195 -7.62 10.81 6.34
C ALA A 195 -8.42 9.71 7.07
N GLN A 196 -7.76 8.67 7.54
CA GLN A 196 -8.37 7.55 8.28
C GLN A 196 -9.02 8.02 9.58
N ALA A 197 -8.45 9.00 10.27
CA ALA A 197 -9.04 9.59 11.48
C ALA A 197 -10.43 10.21 11.23
N LEU A 198 -10.73 10.58 9.98
CA LEU A 198 -12.05 11.07 9.53
C LEU A 198 -12.89 9.97 8.84
N GLY A 199 -12.49 8.70 8.96
CA GLY A 199 -13.21 7.54 8.45
C GLY A 199 -12.94 7.22 6.97
N MET A 200 -12.05 7.93 6.28
CA MET A 200 -11.68 7.62 4.90
C MET A 200 -10.87 6.32 4.82
N ARG A 201 -11.00 5.58 3.73
CA ARG A 201 -10.19 4.40 3.45
C ARG A 201 -8.93 4.79 2.70
N GLY A 202 -7.75 4.39 3.19
CA GLY A 202 -6.47 4.73 2.59
C GLY A 202 -5.98 3.69 1.58
N ILE A 203 -5.28 4.17 0.53
CA ILE A 203 -4.43 3.36 -0.37
C ILE A 203 -3.09 4.06 -0.46
N GLN A 204 -2.00 3.33 -0.19
CA GLN A 204 -0.66 3.88 -0.36
C GLN A 204 -0.19 3.74 -1.81
N ALA A 205 0.09 4.87 -2.47
CA ALA A 205 0.81 4.87 -3.73
C ALA A 205 2.30 4.58 -3.48
N VAL A 206 2.85 3.58 -4.14
CA VAL A 206 4.27 3.19 -4.01
C VAL A 206 4.98 3.28 -5.38
N ALA A 207 4.70 4.36 -6.11
CA ALA A 207 5.23 4.62 -7.44
C ALA A 207 6.59 5.35 -7.42
N ALA A 208 6.91 6.09 -6.35
CA ALA A 208 8.18 6.79 -6.24
C ALA A 208 9.37 5.81 -6.14
N PRO A 209 10.52 6.13 -6.76
CA PRO A 209 11.73 5.33 -6.62
C PRO A 209 12.11 5.16 -5.13
N GLY A 210 12.34 3.91 -4.71
CA GLY A 210 12.69 3.62 -3.32
C GLY A 210 11.54 3.67 -2.32
N SER A 211 10.29 3.82 -2.78
CA SER A 211 9.12 3.73 -1.91
C SER A 211 9.07 2.42 -1.15
N VAL A 212 8.65 2.50 0.10
CA VAL A 212 8.52 1.35 1.01
C VAL A 212 7.06 1.24 1.43
N GLU A 213 6.49 0.04 1.32
CA GLU A 213 5.14 -0.23 1.79
C GLU A 213 5.08 -0.10 3.32
N ASP A 214 4.10 0.65 3.80
CA ASP A 214 3.82 0.82 5.23
C ASP A 214 3.22 -0.46 5.86
N GLY A 215 2.48 -1.22 5.08
CA GLY A 215 1.80 -2.44 5.51
C GLY A 215 0.40 -2.21 6.11
N ARG A 216 0.14 -1.07 6.75
CA ARG A 216 -1.21 -0.73 7.26
C ARG A 216 -2.19 -0.49 6.12
N PHE A 217 -1.75 0.14 5.05
CA PHE A 217 -2.57 0.47 3.89
C PHE A 217 -2.31 -0.49 2.74
N PRO A 218 -3.35 -0.82 1.93
CA PRO A 218 -3.14 -1.48 0.64
C PRO A 218 -2.15 -0.68 -0.20
N ALA A 219 -1.16 -1.35 -0.80
CA ALA A 219 -0.17 -0.71 -1.65
C ALA A 219 -0.54 -0.82 -3.13
N ALA A 220 -0.37 0.27 -3.87
CA ALA A 220 -0.59 0.34 -5.31
C ALA A 220 0.65 0.88 -6.02
N ARG A 221 1.25 0.09 -6.93
CA ARG A 221 2.43 0.48 -7.71
C ARG A 221 2.08 1.26 -8.98
N THR A 222 0.82 1.17 -9.40
CA THR A 222 0.33 1.84 -10.61
C THR A 222 -1.07 2.42 -10.37
N PRO A 223 -1.49 3.44 -11.14
CA PRO A 223 -2.85 3.97 -11.06
C PRO A 223 -3.94 2.91 -11.34
N GLN A 224 -3.71 1.97 -12.27
CA GLN A 224 -4.64 0.87 -12.50
C GLN A 224 -4.81 0.00 -11.26
N ARG A 225 -3.72 -0.21 -10.50
CA ARG A 225 -3.79 -1.00 -9.27
C ARG A 225 -4.62 -0.34 -8.17
N MET A 226 -4.65 1.00 -8.14
CA MET A 226 -5.56 1.76 -7.26
C MET A 226 -7.03 1.41 -7.55
N VAL A 227 -7.40 1.32 -8.84
CA VAL A 227 -8.74 0.92 -9.29
C VAL A 227 -9.06 -0.50 -8.82
N ASP A 228 -8.14 -1.45 -9.03
CA ASP A 228 -8.32 -2.86 -8.64
C ASP A 228 -8.58 -2.99 -7.12
N ILE A 229 -7.81 -2.25 -6.30
CA ILE A 229 -7.98 -2.24 -4.83
C ILE A 229 -9.36 -1.70 -4.44
N ILE A 230 -9.79 -0.60 -5.04
CA ILE A 230 -11.11 0.00 -4.80
C ILE A 230 -12.22 -0.99 -5.15
N GLN A 231 -12.05 -1.78 -6.21
CA GLN A 231 -12.98 -2.84 -6.63
C GLN A 231 -12.92 -4.10 -5.74
N GLY A 232 -11.99 -4.13 -4.77
CA GLY A 232 -11.85 -5.24 -3.83
C GLY A 232 -10.96 -6.37 -4.32
N HIS A 233 -10.13 -6.14 -5.32
CA HIS A 233 -9.03 -7.02 -5.69
C HIS A 233 -7.85 -6.83 -4.72
N GLY A 234 -6.94 -7.80 -4.65
CA GLY A 234 -5.78 -7.73 -3.75
C GLY A 234 -4.82 -6.58 -4.10
N ASP A 235 -3.95 -6.22 -3.16
CA ASP A 235 -2.98 -5.13 -3.31
C ASP A 235 -1.57 -5.63 -3.69
N ASP A 236 -0.62 -4.70 -3.83
CA ASP A 236 0.77 -4.99 -4.20
C ASP A 236 1.71 -5.12 -2.99
N THR A 237 1.19 -5.22 -1.76
CA THR A 237 2.02 -5.34 -0.57
C THR A 237 2.88 -6.61 -0.63
N ASP A 238 4.19 -6.44 -0.52
CA ASP A 238 5.12 -7.55 -0.36
C ASP A 238 5.13 -8.03 1.09
N TRP A 239 4.28 -8.99 1.40
CA TRP A 239 4.12 -9.53 2.75
C TRP A 239 5.37 -10.25 3.27
N SER A 240 6.32 -10.65 2.40
CA SER A 240 7.58 -11.24 2.84
C SER A 240 8.42 -10.32 3.71
N ARG A 241 8.27 -9.01 3.55
CA ARG A 241 8.96 -7.96 4.33
C ARG A 241 8.44 -7.83 5.76
N PHE A 242 7.23 -8.30 6.03
CA PHE A 242 6.55 -8.22 7.33
C PHE A 242 6.53 -9.57 8.05
N ARG A 243 7.16 -10.59 7.44
CA ARG A 243 7.18 -11.94 7.98
C ARG A 243 8.08 -12.05 9.20
N VAL A 244 7.60 -12.79 10.21
CA VAL A 244 8.31 -13.13 11.42
C VAL A 244 8.08 -14.58 11.79
N GLN A 245 9.08 -15.24 12.41
CA GLN A 245 8.88 -16.49 13.12
C GLN A 245 8.29 -16.17 14.48
N LEU A 246 7.14 -16.75 14.82
CA LEU A 246 6.53 -16.51 16.13
C LEU A 246 7.19 -17.35 17.22
N THR A 247 7.18 -16.80 18.43
CA THR A 247 7.79 -17.34 19.65
C THR A 247 6.76 -17.39 20.78
N GLU A 248 7.11 -17.96 21.94
CA GLU A 248 6.22 -18.00 23.12
C GLU A 248 5.77 -16.59 23.55
N ALA A 249 6.60 -15.57 23.36
CA ALA A 249 6.23 -14.18 23.67
C ALA A 249 5.04 -13.67 22.82
N ASP A 250 4.76 -14.31 21.69
CA ASP A 250 3.67 -13.93 20.77
C ASP A 250 2.33 -14.61 21.12
N LEU A 251 2.30 -15.59 22.02
CA LEU A 251 1.08 -16.33 22.38
C LEU A 251 -0.10 -15.43 22.78
N PRO A 252 0.08 -14.38 23.61
CA PRO A 252 -1.03 -13.47 23.92
C PRO A 252 -1.59 -12.78 22.67
N ALA A 253 -0.74 -12.38 21.74
CA ALA A 253 -1.16 -11.74 20.50
C ALA A 253 -1.88 -12.73 19.55
N MET A 254 -1.44 -13.99 19.51
CA MET A 254 -2.11 -15.06 18.75
C MET A 254 -3.52 -15.33 19.29
N MET A 255 -3.67 -15.42 20.62
CA MET A 255 -4.97 -15.61 21.28
C MET A 255 -5.92 -14.42 21.02
N ALA A 256 -5.41 -13.19 21.14
CA ALA A 256 -6.18 -11.99 20.83
C ALA A 256 -6.65 -11.97 19.36
N LEU A 257 -5.73 -12.25 18.44
CA LEU A 257 -6.07 -12.31 17.01
C LEU A 257 -7.10 -13.40 16.69
N GLN A 258 -7.00 -14.58 17.35
CA GLN A 258 -8.00 -15.64 17.24
C GLN A 258 -9.37 -15.15 17.68
N ALA A 259 -9.47 -14.47 18.83
CA ALA A 259 -10.71 -13.94 19.36
C ALA A 259 -11.35 -12.89 18.43
N ASP A 260 -10.56 -11.94 17.94
CA ASP A 260 -10.99 -10.89 17.01
C ASP A 260 -11.46 -11.50 15.68
N MET A 261 -10.72 -12.46 15.17
CA MET A 261 -11.06 -13.17 13.93
C MET A 261 -12.37 -13.94 14.11
N ALA A 262 -12.53 -14.68 15.20
CA ALA A 262 -13.72 -15.48 15.49
C ALA A 262 -14.97 -14.59 15.64
N ALA A 263 -14.86 -13.45 16.32
CA ALA A 263 -15.93 -12.47 16.48
C ALA A 263 -16.38 -11.84 15.15
N ALA A 264 -15.46 -11.72 14.20
CA ALA A 264 -15.71 -11.12 12.88
C ALA A 264 -16.10 -12.14 11.79
N LEU A 265 -16.27 -13.44 12.13
CA LEU A 265 -16.72 -14.43 11.16
C LEU A 265 -18.23 -14.36 10.92
N PRO A 266 -18.67 -14.39 9.65
CA PRO A 266 -20.11 -14.47 9.32
C PRO A 266 -20.76 -15.76 9.83
N ASN A 267 -19.98 -16.84 9.94
CA ASN A 267 -20.42 -18.16 10.41
C ASN A 267 -19.36 -18.74 11.37
N PRO A 268 -19.70 -18.90 12.67
CA PRO A 268 -18.78 -19.45 13.67
C PRO A 268 -18.29 -20.89 13.37
N ARG A 269 -18.98 -21.63 12.50
CA ARG A 269 -18.57 -22.98 12.09
C ARG A 269 -17.33 -23.01 11.18
N TRP A 270 -16.98 -21.89 10.57
CA TRP A 270 -15.87 -21.83 9.65
C TRP A 270 -14.53 -22.06 10.32
N TYR A 271 -14.45 -21.81 11.63
CA TYR A 271 -13.24 -21.95 12.40
C TYR A 271 -13.46 -22.79 13.68
N PHE A 272 -12.44 -23.56 14.04
CA PHE A 272 -12.34 -24.27 15.32
C PHE A 272 -11.27 -23.59 16.17
N THR A 273 -11.63 -23.11 17.35
CA THR A 273 -10.71 -22.39 18.24
C THR A 273 -9.70 -23.32 18.83
N SER A 274 -8.42 -22.97 18.74
CA SER A 274 -7.32 -23.66 19.40
C SER A 274 -7.09 -23.09 20.80
N SER A 275 -6.66 -23.95 21.71
CA SER A 275 -6.24 -23.56 23.05
C SER A 275 -4.87 -22.89 23.03
N GLN A 276 -4.53 -22.18 24.11
CA GLN A 276 -3.19 -21.59 24.24
C GLN A 276 -2.10 -22.68 24.28
N GLU A 277 -2.39 -23.86 24.86
CA GLU A 277 -1.45 -24.99 24.94
C GLU A 277 -1.17 -25.56 23.54
N GLU A 278 -2.20 -25.71 22.70
CA GLU A 278 -2.04 -26.13 21.29
C GLU A 278 -1.15 -25.15 20.53
N PHE A 279 -1.40 -23.84 20.64
CA PHE A 279 -0.54 -22.86 20.01
C PHE A 279 0.89 -22.86 20.57
N ALA A 280 1.06 -23.02 21.89
CA ALA A 280 2.39 -23.12 22.49
C ALA A 280 3.18 -24.33 21.95
N GLY A 281 2.52 -25.48 21.75
CA GLY A 281 3.12 -26.65 21.14
C GLY A 281 3.59 -26.40 19.69
N GLU A 282 2.77 -25.71 18.88
CA GLU A 282 3.13 -25.38 17.50
C GLU A 282 4.25 -24.32 17.41
N VAL A 283 4.24 -23.35 18.31
CA VAL A 283 5.31 -22.34 18.44
C VAL A 283 6.63 -22.98 18.86
N ALA A 284 6.61 -23.83 19.91
CA ALA A 284 7.81 -24.55 20.39
C ALA A 284 8.40 -25.45 19.30
N ALA A 285 7.56 -26.02 18.44
CA ALA A 285 7.97 -26.82 17.30
C ALA A 285 8.47 -25.99 16.09
N GLY A 286 8.45 -24.66 16.16
CA GLY A 286 8.90 -23.75 15.07
C GLY A 286 7.98 -23.72 13.86
N ARG A 287 6.71 -24.08 14.00
CA ARG A 287 5.76 -24.30 12.90
C ARG A 287 4.88 -23.10 12.57
N VAL A 288 5.02 -21.98 13.31
CA VAL A 288 4.13 -20.82 13.20
C VAL A 288 4.85 -19.65 12.52
N GLN A 289 4.35 -19.24 11.37
CA GLN A 289 4.81 -18.04 10.68
C GLN A 289 3.80 -16.90 10.90
N GLY A 290 4.28 -15.70 11.21
CA GLY A 290 3.47 -14.51 11.41
C GLY A 290 3.73 -13.42 10.40
N ILE A 291 2.78 -12.50 10.28
CA ILE A 291 2.94 -11.19 9.63
C ILE A 291 2.76 -10.13 10.71
N ARG A 292 3.77 -9.29 10.90
CA ARG A 292 3.76 -8.23 11.91
C ARG A 292 3.90 -6.87 11.24
N VAL A 293 2.95 -5.97 11.51
CA VAL A 293 2.90 -4.62 10.94
C VAL A 293 2.94 -3.62 12.10
N HIS A 294 3.94 -2.77 12.15
CA HIS A 294 4.14 -1.77 13.23
C HIS A 294 3.99 -2.34 14.66
N GLY A 295 4.51 -3.55 14.86
CA GLY A 295 4.42 -4.21 16.17
C GLY A 295 3.15 -5.04 16.39
N GLU A 296 2.09 -4.85 15.62
CA GLU A 296 0.84 -5.63 15.72
C GLU A 296 0.94 -6.93 14.92
N LEU A 297 0.40 -8.01 15.45
CA LEU A 297 0.26 -9.29 14.75
C LEU A 297 -0.94 -9.22 13.80
N ALA A 298 -0.69 -8.97 12.52
CA ALA A 298 -1.71 -8.84 11.47
C ALA A 298 -2.27 -10.20 11.02
N ALA A 299 -1.44 -11.25 11.04
CA ALA A 299 -1.82 -12.60 10.64
C ALA A 299 -0.81 -13.62 11.16
N PHE A 300 -1.24 -14.90 11.24
CA PHE A 300 -0.32 -16.03 11.35
C PHE A 300 -0.88 -17.27 10.65
N ALA A 301 0.00 -18.20 10.36
CA ALA A 301 -0.35 -19.49 9.80
C ALA A 301 0.51 -20.60 10.39
N ILE A 302 -0.06 -21.81 10.47
CA ILE A 302 0.54 -23.01 10.99
C ILE A 302 0.62 -24.07 9.91
N ALA A 303 1.78 -24.71 9.80
CA ALA A 303 1.94 -25.88 8.94
C ALA A 303 2.73 -26.95 9.70
N ALA A 304 2.15 -28.13 9.83
CA ALA A 304 2.71 -29.25 10.55
C ALA A 304 3.14 -30.38 9.61
N PRO A 305 4.15 -31.21 9.97
CA PRO A 305 4.49 -32.40 9.21
C PRO A 305 3.28 -33.33 9.06
N GLY A 306 3.04 -33.79 7.85
CA GLY A 306 2.05 -34.83 7.55
C GLY A 306 2.61 -36.25 7.74
N GLY A 307 1.79 -37.26 7.45
CA GLY A 307 2.20 -38.68 7.46
C GLY A 307 2.15 -39.37 8.82
N GLY A 308 2.01 -38.62 9.94
CA GLY A 308 1.78 -39.21 11.26
C GLY A 308 0.31 -39.55 11.51
N GLU A 309 0.05 -40.28 12.61
CA GLU A 309 -1.31 -40.53 13.09
C GLU A 309 -2.03 -39.19 13.33
N GLY A 310 -3.23 -39.02 12.78
CA GLY A 310 -4.00 -37.77 12.84
C GLY A 310 -3.69 -36.76 11.74
N SER A 311 -2.66 -36.97 10.90
CA SER A 311 -2.45 -36.11 9.72
C SER A 311 -3.59 -36.22 8.70
N TYR A 312 -3.76 -35.18 7.86
CA TYR A 312 -4.84 -35.19 6.87
C TYR A 312 -4.67 -36.32 5.83
N ALA A 313 -3.44 -36.68 5.48
CA ALA A 313 -3.17 -37.84 4.63
C ALA A 313 -3.65 -39.13 5.30
N ALA A 314 -3.26 -39.40 6.55
CA ALA A 314 -3.68 -40.59 7.31
C ALA A 314 -5.20 -40.66 7.51
N ILE A 315 -5.83 -39.54 7.88
CA ILE A 315 -7.29 -39.42 7.97
C ILE A 315 -7.96 -39.82 6.65
N LEU A 316 -7.38 -39.52 5.50
CA LEU A 316 -7.89 -39.85 4.18
C LEU A 316 -7.53 -41.26 3.72
N GLY A 317 -6.80 -42.05 4.52
CA GLY A 317 -6.31 -43.39 4.17
C GLY A 317 -5.25 -43.37 3.05
N ARG A 318 -4.45 -42.29 2.98
CA ARG A 318 -3.37 -42.12 2.01
C ARG A 318 -2.03 -42.40 2.66
N ASP A 319 -1.21 -43.20 2.02
CA ASP A 319 0.18 -43.43 2.39
C ASP A 319 1.07 -42.33 1.75
N GLU A 320 1.09 -41.17 2.36
CA GLU A 320 1.91 -40.00 1.95
C GLU A 320 2.69 -39.44 3.14
N PRO A 321 3.71 -40.17 3.63
CA PRO A 321 4.48 -39.77 4.83
C PRO A 321 5.29 -38.49 4.62
N HIS A 322 5.66 -38.15 3.37
CA HIS A 322 6.38 -36.95 3.00
C HIS A 322 5.41 -35.85 2.58
N SER A 323 4.51 -35.47 3.48
CA SER A 323 3.54 -34.41 3.25
C SER A 323 3.56 -33.32 4.32
N LEU A 324 2.86 -32.22 4.10
CA LEU A 324 2.69 -31.10 5.01
C LEU A 324 1.19 -30.82 5.17
N ASP A 325 0.74 -30.68 6.41
CA ASP A 325 -0.61 -30.25 6.74
C ASP A 325 -0.62 -28.74 6.98
N PHE A 326 -1.27 -28.00 6.07
CA PHE A 326 -1.54 -26.57 6.23
C PHE A 326 -2.80 -26.44 7.07
N GLN A 327 -2.63 -26.07 8.34
CA GLN A 327 -3.67 -26.18 9.37
C GLN A 327 -4.44 -24.87 9.52
N ASP A 328 -3.87 -23.93 10.28
CA ASP A 328 -4.54 -22.70 10.64
C ASP A 328 -4.00 -21.51 9.88
N VAL A 329 -4.91 -20.66 9.40
CA VAL A 329 -4.58 -19.33 8.86
C VAL A 329 -5.51 -18.32 9.49
N MET A 330 -4.94 -17.41 10.23
CA MET A 330 -5.67 -16.30 10.85
C MET A 330 -5.21 -14.98 10.28
N VAL A 331 -6.19 -14.18 9.81
CA VAL A 331 -5.92 -12.84 9.29
C VAL A 331 -6.86 -11.86 9.97
N SER A 332 -6.28 -10.87 10.64
CA SER A 332 -7.02 -9.78 11.28
C SER A 332 -8.03 -9.16 10.30
N PRO A 333 -9.24 -8.82 10.76
CA PRO A 333 -10.26 -8.19 9.93
C PRO A 333 -9.74 -6.96 9.16
N ALA A 334 -8.85 -6.17 9.77
CA ALA A 334 -8.23 -4.99 9.15
C ALA A 334 -7.35 -5.30 7.93
N TYR A 335 -6.82 -6.53 7.84
CA TYR A 335 -5.87 -6.96 6.79
C TYR A 335 -6.47 -7.97 5.81
N ARG A 336 -7.77 -8.29 5.92
CA ARG A 336 -8.45 -9.22 5.00
C ARG A 336 -8.47 -8.68 3.57
N ARG A 337 -8.57 -9.61 2.59
CA ARG A 337 -8.66 -9.32 1.14
C ARG A 337 -7.40 -8.69 0.55
N ARG A 338 -6.28 -8.71 1.28
CA ARG A 338 -4.99 -8.15 0.90
C ARG A 338 -3.97 -9.22 0.45
N GLY A 339 -4.41 -10.43 0.20
CA GLY A 339 -3.55 -11.49 -0.33
C GLY A 339 -2.72 -12.26 0.70
N ILE A 340 -2.83 -11.97 2.00
CA ILE A 340 -2.02 -12.62 3.07
C ILE A 340 -2.20 -14.15 3.08
N HIS A 341 -3.44 -14.65 2.91
CA HIS A 341 -3.69 -16.09 2.84
C HIS A 341 -2.92 -16.74 1.68
N SER A 342 -2.96 -16.12 0.51
CA SER A 342 -2.21 -16.60 -0.67
C SER A 342 -0.70 -16.53 -0.47
N HIS A 343 -0.22 -15.51 0.27
CA HIS A 343 1.19 -15.40 0.65
C HIS A 343 1.63 -16.60 1.52
N PHE A 344 0.85 -16.97 2.55
CA PHE A 344 1.17 -18.15 3.36
C PHE A 344 1.12 -19.46 2.56
N LEU A 345 0.14 -19.62 1.66
CA LEU A 345 0.10 -20.80 0.79
C LEU A 345 1.37 -20.92 -0.06
N ALA A 346 1.83 -19.83 -0.67
CA ALA A 346 3.05 -19.80 -1.46
C ALA A 346 4.30 -20.05 -0.60
N LEU A 347 4.37 -19.45 0.58
CA LEU A 347 5.48 -19.62 1.53
C LEU A 347 5.66 -21.08 1.93
N PHE A 348 4.59 -21.72 2.41
CA PHE A 348 4.67 -23.10 2.86
C PHE A 348 4.85 -24.09 1.71
N GLU A 349 4.34 -23.78 0.51
CA GLU A 349 4.66 -24.56 -0.70
C GLU A 349 6.16 -24.49 -1.01
N GLN A 350 6.77 -23.31 -0.94
CA GLN A 350 8.21 -23.15 -1.15
C GLN A 350 9.02 -23.94 -0.12
N GLN A 351 8.63 -23.87 1.17
CA GLN A 351 9.27 -24.62 2.25
C GLN A 351 9.12 -26.14 2.06
N ALA A 352 7.94 -26.61 1.69
CA ALA A 352 7.68 -28.02 1.45
C ALA A 352 8.51 -28.56 0.27
N ARG A 353 8.62 -27.82 -0.81
CA ARG A 353 9.48 -28.17 -1.96
C ARG A 353 10.97 -28.20 -1.56
N ALA A 354 11.44 -27.25 -0.77
CA ALA A 354 12.82 -27.22 -0.28
C ALA A 354 13.14 -28.44 0.62
N GLN A 355 12.14 -28.96 1.32
CA GLN A 355 12.21 -30.19 2.14
C GLN A 355 11.93 -31.47 1.34
N GLN A 356 11.76 -31.39 0.02
CA GLN A 356 11.47 -32.51 -0.89
C GLN A 356 10.18 -33.27 -0.50
N LEU A 357 9.20 -32.57 0.06
CA LEU A 357 7.89 -33.16 0.33
C LEU A 357 7.11 -33.33 -0.99
N THR A 358 6.21 -34.31 -1.01
CA THR A 358 5.49 -34.70 -2.24
C THR A 358 4.08 -34.11 -2.34
N ALA A 359 3.52 -33.69 -1.20
CA ALA A 359 2.16 -33.17 -1.15
C ALA A 359 1.95 -32.20 0.02
N MET A 360 0.96 -31.34 -0.12
CA MET A 360 0.39 -30.54 0.98
C MET A 360 -1.10 -30.85 1.10
N TYR A 361 -1.60 -30.85 2.31
CA TYR A 361 -3.00 -31.04 2.65
C TYR A 361 -3.56 -29.86 3.43
N ALA A 362 -4.87 -29.61 3.29
CA ALA A 362 -5.59 -28.60 4.08
C ALA A 362 -7.06 -29.01 4.22
N THR A 363 -7.72 -28.49 5.26
CA THR A 363 -9.16 -28.62 5.45
C THR A 363 -9.82 -27.26 5.58
N VAL A 364 -11.02 -27.11 5.04
CA VAL A 364 -11.81 -25.88 5.11
C VAL A 364 -13.29 -26.22 5.19
N ASP A 365 -14.06 -25.35 5.85
CA ASP A 365 -15.53 -25.46 5.84
C ASP A 365 -16.05 -25.29 4.41
N PRO A 366 -16.92 -26.20 3.88
CA PRO A 366 -17.38 -26.14 2.51
C PRO A 366 -18.19 -24.88 2.17
N ASP A 367 -18.70 -24.14 3.17
CA ASP A 367 -19.40 -22.87 2.98
C ASP A 367 -18.47 -21.65 3.07
N ASN A 368 -17.19 -21.84 3.42
CA ASN A 368 -16.21 -20.75 3.46
C ASN A 368 -15.67 -20.44 2.06
N LEU A 369 -16.51 -19.87 1.21
CA LEU A 369 -16.19 -19.55 -0.20
C LEU A 369 -14.91 -18.72 -0.38
N PRO A 370 -14.59 -17.72 0.46
CA PRO A 370 -13.31 -17.00 0.33
C PRO A 370 -12.08 -17.90 0.44
N SER A 371 -12.04 -18.81 1.43
CA SER A 371 -10.93 -19.76 1.58
C SER A 371 -10.89 -20.78 0.45
N LEU A 372 -12.04 -21.34 0.05
CA LEU A 372 -12.11 -22.28 -1.07
C LEU A 372 -11.51 -21.69 -2.34
N ARG A 373 -11.90 -20.48 -2.71
CA ARG A 373 -11.36 -19.76 -3.88
C ARG A 373 -9.85 -19.54 -3.80
N SER A 374 -9.32 -19.28 -2.61
CA SER A 374 -7.88 -19.11 -2.42
C SER A 374 -7.11 -20.41 -2.69
N PHE A 375 -7.60 -21.54 -2.19
CA PHE A 375 -7.01 -22.87 -2.46
C PHE A 375 -7.09 -23.22 -3.95
N GLU A 376 -8.26 -23.07 -4.57
CA GLU A 376 -8.48 -23.37 -5.99
C GLU A 376 -7.58 -22.51 -6.90
N LYS A 377 -7.50 -21.20 -6.63
CA LYS A 377 -6.61 -20.27 -7.35
C LYS A 377 -5.14 -20.63 -7.19
N ALA A 378 -4.74 -21.16 -6.02
CA ALA A 378 -3.39 -21.66 -5.78
C ALA A 378 -3.13 -23.07 -6.35
N GLY A 379 -4.06 -23.65 -7.11
CA GLY A 379 -3.91 -24.95 -7.78
C GLY A 379 -4.14 -26.16 -6.88
N TRP A 380 -4.75 -25.98 -5.71
CA TRP A 380 -5.15 -27.08 -4.85
C TRP A 380 -6.39 -27.79 -5.40
N LYS A 381 -6.45 -29.11 -5.23
CA LYS A 381 -7.59 -29.93 -5.69
C LYS A 381 -8.39 -30.41 -4.50
N ARG A 382 -9.70 -30.20 -4.53
CA ARG A 382 -10.62 -30.77 -3.54
C ARG A 382 -10.72 -32.29 -3.76
N LEU A 383 -10.47 -33.06 -2.70
CA LEU A 383 -10.53 -34.51 -2.73
C LEU A 383 -11.89 -35.04 -2.32
N THR A 384 -12.41 -34.55 -1.18
CA THR A 384 -13.67 -35.04 -0.61
C THR A 384 -14.24 -34.01 0.37
N VAL A 385 -15.50 -34.24 0.75
CA VAL A 385 -16.16 -33.51 1.84
C VAL A 385 -16.70 -34.57 2.81
N ARG A 386 -16.29 -34.49 4.07
CA ARG A 386 -16.73 -35.46 5.10
C ARG A 386 -16.70 -34.87 6.51
N SER A 387 -17.27 -35.58 7.46
CA SER A 387 -17.20 -35.22 8.86
C SER A 387 -15.77 -35.32 9.40
N ALA A 388 -15.36 -34.31 10.14
CA ALA A 388 -14.09 -34.19 10.84
C ALA A 388 -14.36 -33.71 12.27
N TYR A 389 -13.43 -33.06 12.90
CA TYR A 389 -13.46 -32.51 14.26
C TYR A 389 -14.88 -32.32 14.87
N ALA A 390 -15.20 -33.08 15.91
CA ALA A 390 -16.47 -33.00 16.65
C ALA A 390 -17.74 -32.98 15.74
N GLY A 391 -17.72 -33.71 14.62
CA GLY A 391 -18.85 -33.83 13.70
C GLY A 391 -19.01 -32.71 12.69
N ARG A 392 -18.07 -31.77 12.62
CA ARG A 392 -18.11 -30.69 11.61
C ARG A 392 -17.78 -31.23 10.22
N ILE A 393 -18.48 -30.69 9.22
CA ILE A 393 -18.21 -31.03 7.80
C ILE A 393 -17.01 -30.21 7.31
N ARG A 394 -16.05 -30.90 6.67
CA ARG A 394 -14.86 -30.29 6.09
C ARG A 394 -14.63 -30.76 4.66
N ALA A 395 -14.25 -29.83 3.79
CA ALA A 395 -13.69 -30.10 2.48
C ALA A 395 -12.17 -30.29 2.64
N TYR A 396 -11.67 -31.43 2.16
CA TYR A 396 -10.24 -31.75 2.17
C TYR A 396 -9.63 -31.41 0.82
N TYR A 397 -8.55 -30.66 0.88
CA TYR A 397 -7.77 -30.23 -0.27
C TYR A 397 -6.39 -30.87 -0.27
N ARG A 398 -5.85 -31.13 -1.46
CA ARG A 398 -4.49 -31.59 -1.69
C ARG A 398 -3.82 -30.80 -2.78
N LYS A 399 -2.55 -30.46 -2.60
CA LYS A 399 -1.66 -29.97 -3.63
C LYS A 399 -0.50 -30.95 -3.81
N ALA A 400 -0.28 -31.43 -5.02
CA ALA A 400 0.95 -32.13 -5.40
C ALA A 400 2.08 -31.10 -5.54
N LEU A 401 3.28 -31.44 -5.10
CA LEU A 401 4.45 -30.56 -5.11
C LEU A 401 5.43 -30.90 -6.22
#